data_95b6be7348ffdcba2f35183da5e05db8
#
_entry.id   95b6be7348ffdcba2f35183da5e05db8
#
_cell.length_a   1.000
_cell.length_b   1.000
_cell.length_c   1.000
_cell.angle_alpha   90.00
_cell.angle_beta   90.00
_cell.angle_gamma   90.00
#
_symmetry.space_group_name_H-M   'P 1'
#
loop_
_entity.id
_entity.type
_entity.pdbx_description
1 polymer ?
#
loop_
_entity_poly.entity_id
_entity_poly.type
_entity_poly.pdbx_seq_one_letter_code
_entity_poly.pdbx_strand_id
1 'polypeptide(L)'
;MDVAGITGGAEGYKSGRGKRKSFFCTFFFFFIITDHKREQYIDLHTVGELRVIIVAMRLPWIKKNVDLEPKTGDEPHDSNFIEKKLGLSKKGAIFAAGASLFSDGYANASIGPATTIIKTYVYPDLFESRPVNSRLLPAIAFAGIIVGQLSFGWISDKVGRKFGMLLCTGIVFVFSALQAASKGVGGAQGTINALIAYRFLVGIGIGGEYPTGSVAAAENTEDPDIPKASQQRLFVLATNSMIDAAFVISYFVCLVLLWIFGMNHLNAVWRMTLGLGCVPPLFLFYFRLKMKEPESYEKYSMKHTRIPYWLIIKRYWVKLAAVSITWFLYDWITYPFGLYATPITDAADPNGTLYTSIGWGCLINFFYLPGTLFGAFIVDYLGPKYCMIFGLCMQAIFGFVLSGCYNLLTQPHRIAGFAILYGFFLSFGEVGPGNNLGLLASKAIGPTAARGQLYGIAAAVGKVGAFIGTYTFPQIQASFGKHGQYAEDTGVFYLGSALALVSALITLIFIPNIQPDAMHDEDIAFREYLEANGFDTSKMGLKDSASDVEVGDGSGDEKNNKISNERIETHALAI
;
A
#
# COMPACT_ATOMS: atom_id res chain seq x y z
N MET A 1 -31.02 65.50 32.39
CA MET A 1 -30.80 66.60 31.45
C MET A 1 -30.44 65.89 30.16
N ASP A 2 -31.44 65.51 29.42
CA ASP A 2 -32.00 66.21 28.26
C ASP A 2 -31.10 66.02 27.04
N VAL A 3 -31.51 65.46 26.04
CA VAL A 3 -32.68 65.33 25.13
C VAL A 3 -32.18 65.48 23.67
N ALA A 4 -32.87 64.76 22.82
CA ALA A 4 -33.04 64.89 21.37
C ALA A 4 -31.92 64.27 20.50
N GLY A 5 -32.10 63.26 19.64
CA GLY A 5 -33.23 63.01 18.74
C GLY A 5 -33.02 63.65 17.38
N ILE A 6 -32.85 62.84 16.35
CA ILE A 6 -33.37 63.13 15.01
C ILE A 6 -33.29 61.84 14.15
N THR A 7 -34.42 61.54 13.59
CA THR A 7 -34.83 60.55 12.61
C THR A 7 -34.18 60.71 11.23
N GLY A 8 -34.01 59.62 10.48
CA GLY A 8 -34.26 59.70 9.04
C GLY A 8 -33.25 58.87 8.18
N GLY A 9 -33.77 57.97 7.41
CA GLY A 9 -33.13 57.56 6.16
C GLY A 9 -32.90 56.03 6.00
N ALA A 10 -33.98 55.33 5.65
CA ALA A 10 -33.84 53.98 5.07
C ALA A 10 -33.39 54.10 3.61
N GLU A 11 -32.22 53.60 3.30
CA GLU A 11 -31.92 53.24 1.92
C GLU A 11 -31.25 51.86 1.87
N GLY A 12 -31.84 51.02 1.01
CA GLY A 12 -31.57 49.62 0.88
C GLY A 12 -30.15 49.29 0.38
N TYR A 13 -29.48 48.45 1.09
CA TYR A 13 -28.27 47.78 0.58
C TYR A 13 -28.65 46.42 0.02
N LYS A 14 -28.64 46.30 -1.31
CA LYS A 14 -28.81 45.05 -2.06
C LYS A 14 -27.70 44.08 -1.67
N SER A 15 -28.09 42.95 -1.12
CA SER A 15 -27.28 41.76 -0.92
C SER A 15 -26.67 41.26 -2.24
N GLY A 16 -25.44 41.63 -2.48
CA GLY A 16 -24.60 41.01 -3.51
C GLY A 16 -24.14 39.61 -3.03
N ARG A 17 -24.87 38.57 -3.42
CA ARG A 17 -24.37 37.20 -3.32
C ARG A 17 -23.16 37.02 -4.24
N GLY A 18 -21.99 37.35 -3.75
CA GLY A 18 -20.71 36.93 -4.34
C GLY A 18 -20.58 35.43 -4.26
N LYS A 19 -20.68 34.78 -5.42
CA LYS A 19 -20.34 33.35 -5.60
C LYS A 19 -18.87 33.16 -5.25
N ARG A 20 -18.54 32.82 -4.02
CA ARG A 20 -17.29 32.14 -3.70
C ARG A 20 -17.42 30.71 -4.22
N LYS A 21 -17.03 30.49 -5.47
CA LYS A 21 -16.77 29.17 -6.00
C LYS A 21 -15.60 28.61 -5.19
N SER A 22 -15.87 27.63 -4.34
CA SER A 22 -14.84 26.90 -3.63
C SER A 22 -14.01 26.16 -4.66
N PHE A 23 -12.75 26.53 -4.76
CA PHE A 23 -11.74 25.93 -5.65
C PHE A 23 -11.46 24.45 -5.30
N PHE A 24 -12.03 23.96 -4.22
CA PHE A 24 -11.83 22.62 -3.68
C PHE A 24 -12.71 21.53 -4.33
N CYS A 25 -13.78 21.88 -5.04
CA CYS A 25 -14.71 20.91 -5.62
C CYS A 25 -14.39 20.54 -7.07
N THR A 26 -13.48 21.23 -7.74
CA THR A 26 -13.27 21.08 -9.19
C THR A 26 -12.27 19.95 -9.54
N PHE A 27 -11.41 19.52 -8.63
CA PHE A 27 -10.39 18.52 -8.95
C PHE A 27 -10.86 17.07 -8.81
N PHE A 28 -11.88 16.79 -7.99
CA PHE A 28 -12.42 15.43 -7.81
C PHE A 28 -13.60 15.10 -8.74
N PHE A 29 -14.24 16.13 -9.31
CA PHE A 29 -15.37 15.95 -10.24
C PHE A 29 -14.95 15.75 -11.70
N PHE A 30 -13.67 15.94 -12.04
CA PHE A 30 -13.18 15.72 -13.41
C PHE A 30 -13.10 14.24 -13.81
N PHE A 31 -13.36 13.33 -12.90
CA PHE A 31 -13.41 11.88 -13.18
C PHE A 31 -14.83 11.33 -13.37
N ILE A 32 -15.89 12.11 -13.17
CA ILE A 32 -17.27 11.60 -13.16
C ILE A 32 -18.23 12.27 -14.15
N ILE A 33 -17.96 13.46 -14.69
CA ILE A 33 -18.91 14.13 -15.59
C ILE A 33 -18.20 14.73 -16.80
N THR A 34 -18.14 13.99 -17.89
CA THR A 34 -18.29 14.42 -19.28
C THR A 34 -18.70 13.20 -20.11
N ASP A 35 -19.94 12.92 -20.27
CA ASP A 35 -20.66 12.97 -21.54
C ASP A 35 -22.09 12.48 -21.39
N HIS A 36 -23.01 13.42 -21.40
CA HIS A 36 -24.43 13.14 -21.52
C HIS A 36 -24.76 13.19 -23.01
N LYS A 37 -24.82 12.05 -23.68
CA LYS A 37 -25.70 11.78 -24.86
C LYS A 37 -25.44 10.43 -25.49
N ARG A 38 -26.50 9.65 -25.50
CA ARG A 38 -26.89 8.46 -26.27
C ARG A 38 -26.93 7.16 -25.48
N GLU A 39 -28.11 6.93 -24.92
CA GLU A 39 -28.64 5.59 -24.65
C GLU A 39 -28.90 4.90 -25.98
N GLN A 40 -28.28 3.74 -26.22
CA GLN A 40 -28.80 2.72 -27.15
C GLN A 40 -29.02 1.46 -26.34
N TYR A 41 -30.31 1.12 -26.17
CA TYR A 41 -30.76 -0.13 -25.65
C TYR A 41 -30.44 -1.25 -26.66
N ILE A 42 -29.73 -2.27 -26.22
CA ILE A 42 -29.66 -3.57 -26.91
C ILE A 42 -30.53 -4.54 -26.12
N ASP A 43 -31.64 -4.92 -26.75
CA ASP A 43 -32.59 -5.89 -26.25
C ASP A 43 -31.99 -7.30 -26.46
N LEU A 44 -31.77 -8.05 -25.40
CA LEU A 44 -31.40 -9.45 -25.44
C LEU A 44 -32.44 -10.25 -24.68
N HIS A 45 -33.30 -10.92 -25.47
CA HIS A 45 -34.31 -11.87 -25.01
C HIS A 45 -33.69 -13.07 -24.29
N THR A 46 -34.26 -13.34 -23.14
CA THR A 46 -34.45 -14.61 -22.43
C THR A 46 -33.27 -15.53 -22.15
N VAL A 47 -32.79 -15.51 -20.91
CA VAL A 47 -32.77 -16.63 -19.96
C VAL A 47 -32.52 -16.06 -18.56
N GLY A 48 -33.24 -16.53 -17.55
CA GLY A 48 -33.50 -15.95 -16.25
C GLY A 48 -32.33 -15.56 -15.38
N GLU A 49 -32.66 -14.59 -14.56
CA GLU A 49 -32.07 -14.21 -13.28
C GLU A 49 -30.72 -13.47 -13.25
N LEU A 50 -30.78 -12.29 -12.68
CA LEU A 50 -29.79 -11.28 -12.34
C LEU A 50 -29.38 -10.30 -13.44
N ARG A 51 -30.14 -9.21 -13.53
CA ARG A 51 -29.69 -8.02 -14.25
C ARG A 51 -28.55 -7.35 -13.47
N VAL A 52 -27.32 -7.50 -13.95
CA VAL A 52 -26.18 -6.66 -13.54
C VAL A 52 -26.02 -5.59 -14.61
N ILE A 53 -26.26 -4.34 -14.24
CA ILE A 53 -26.01 -3.18 -15.11
C ILE A 53 -24.48 -2.99 -15.18
N ILE A 54 -23.86 -3.38 -16.30
CA ILE A 54 -22.46 -3.08 -16.60
C ILE A 54 -22.42 -1.73 -17.32
N VAL A 55 -22.01 -0.69 -16.62
CA VAL A 55 -21.64 0.59 -17.24
C VAL A 55 -20.21 0.43 -17.77
N ALA A 56 -20.07 0.24 -19.09
CA ALA A 56 -18.77 0.20 -19.74
C ALA A 56 -18.23 1.63 -19.91
N MET A 57 -17.25 2.01 -19.09
CA MET A 57 -16.47 3.23 -19.32
C MET A 57 -15.55 3.02 -20.55
N ARG A 58 -15.78 3.75 -21.62
CA ARG A 58 -14.87 3.84 -22.77
C ARG A 58 -13.74 4.80 -22.46
N LEU A 59 -12.52 4.29 -22.28
CA LEU A 59 -11.30 5.08 -22.24
C LEU A 59 -10.76 5.28 -23.67
N PRO A 60 -10.25 6.48 -24.05
CA PRO A 60 -9.94 6.84 -25.44
C PRO A 60 -8.80 6.07 -26.12
N TRP A 61 -8.01 5.27 -25.38
CA TRP A 61 -6.88 4.51 -25.90
C TRP A 61 -7.22 3.09 -26.37
N ILE A 62 -8.51 2.69 -26.32
CA ILE A 62 -8.98 1.38 -26.83
C ILE A 62 -9.39 1.41 -28.32
N LYS A 63 -9.25 2.57 -28.98
CA LYS A 63 -9.50 2.66 -30.43
C LYS A 63 -8.22 2.46 -31.23
N LYS A 64 -7.80 1.20 -31.41
CA LYS A 64 -7.11 0.74 -32.63
C LYS A 64 -7.14 -0.79 -32.67
N ASN A 65 -7.61 -1.28 -33.83
CA ASN A 65 -7.61 -2.66 -34.29
C ASN A 65 -8.78 -3.54 -33.81
N VAL A 66 -9.95 -3.31 -34.39
CA VAL A 66 -10.89 -4.39 -34.71
C VAL A 66 -11.41 -4.09 -36.13
N ASP A 67 -10.68 -4.51 -37.13
CA ASP A 67 -11.22 -4.71 -38.47
C ASP A 67 -11.91 -6.08 -38.48
N LEU A 68 -13.23 -6.05 -38.52
CA LEU A 68 -14.06 -7.24 -38.68
C LEU A 68 -14.31 -7.46 -40.17
N GLU A 69 -13.46 -8.25 -40.81
CA GLU A 69 -13.83 -8.93 -42.03
C GLU A 69 -14.32 -10.37 -41.72
N PRO A 70 -15.43 -10.83 -42.26
CA PRO A 70 -15.92 -12.19 -42.07
C PRO A 70 -15.15 -13.14 -42.97
N LYS A 71 -14.22 -13.94 -42.44
CA LYS A 71 -13.65 -15.09 -43.13
C LYS A 71 -14.48 -16.32 -42.83
N THR A 72 -15.20 -16.79 -43.83
CA THR A 72 -15.78 -18.13 -43.93
C THR A 72 -14.64 -19.12 -44.16
N GLY A 73 -14.47 -20.05 -43.25
CA GLY A 73 -13.54 -21.18 -43.40
C GLY A 73 -13.44 -21.93 -42.08
N ASP A 74 -13.78 -23.23 -42.12
CA ASP A 74 -13.72 -24.18 -41.02
C ASP A 74 -12.31 -24.21 -40.41
N GLU A 75 -12.11 -23.59 -39.23
CA GLU A 75 -10.92 -23.79 -38.42
C GLU A 75 -11.27 -24.60 -37.16
N PRO A 76 -10.37 -25.48 -36.69
CA PRO A 76 -10.64 -26.33 -35.53
C PRO A 76 -10.88 -25.46 -34.28
N HIS A 77 -11.83 -25.84 -33.48
CA HIS A 77 -12.18 -25.21 -32.20
C HIS A 77 -10.96 -25.15 -31.31
N ASP A 78 -10.22 -24.04 -31.41
CA ASP A 78 -9.05 -23.76 -30.57
C ASP A 78 -9.57 -23.33 -29.19
N SER A 79 -9.54 -24.26 -28.24
CA SER A 79 -9.85 -24.00 -26.83
C SER A 79 -8.99 -22.87 -26.24
N ASN A 80 -7.82 -22.62 -26.82
CA ASN A 80 -6.91 -21.53 -26.45
C ASN A 80 -7.48 -20.14 -26.80
N PHE A 81 -8.39 -20.04 -27.80
CA PHE A 81 -8.96 -18.73 -28.17
C PHE A 81 -9.94 -18.20 -27.11
N ILE A 82 -10.72 -19.08 -26.49
CA ILE A 82 -11.66 -18.72 -25.42
C ILE A 82 -10.90 -18.42 -24.12
N GLU A 83 -9.84 -19.17 -23.79
CA GLU A 83 -8.97 -18.88 -22.64
C GLU A 83 -8.23 -17.55 -22.79
N LYS A 84 -7.74 -17.20 -23.99
CA LYS A 84 -7.08 -15.94 -24.28
C LYS A 84 -8.04 -14.73 -24.18
N LYS A 85 -9.33 -14.92 -24.39
CA LYS A 85 -10.37 -13.87 -24.31
C LYS A 85 -10.88 -13.62 -22.88
N LEU A 86 -10.71 -14.56 -21.95
CA LEU A 86 -11.17 -14.49 -20.57
C LEU A 86 -10.03 -14.23 -19.55
N GLY A 87 -8.76 -14.31 -19.97
CA GLY A 87 -7.58 -14.05 -19.12
C GLY A 87 -7.35 -12.58 -18.87
N LEU A 88 -6.75 -12.26 -17.72
CA LEU A 88 -6.25 -10.91 -17.44
C LEU A 88 -5.05 -10.61 -18.36
N SER A 89 -4.95 -9.37 -18.86
CA SER A 89 -3.72 -8.91 -19.53
C SER A 89 -2.53 -8.98 -18.56
N LYS A 90 -1.29 -9.06 -19.07
CA LYS A 90 -0.08 -9.11 -18.23
C LYS A 90 -0.03 -7.94 -17.20
N LYS A 91 -0.31 -6.72 -17.66
CA LYS A 91 -0.45 -5.57 -16.74
C LYS A 91 -1.63 -5.73 -15.77
N GLY A 92 -2.74 -6.28 -16.24
CA GLY A 92 -3.90 -6.57 -15.39
C GLY A 92 -3.58 -7.57 -14.27
N ALA A 93 -2.71 -8.54 -14.52
CA ALA A 93 -2.25 -9.49 -13.51
C ALA A 93 -1.39 -8.81 -12.41
N ILE A 94 -0.50 -7.88 -12.78
CA ILE A 94 0.30 -7.09 -11.84
C ILE A 94 -0.63 -6.31 -10.89
N PHE A 95 -1.61 -5.57 -11.46
CA PHE A 95 -2.56 -4.80 -10.66
C PHE A 95 -3.51 -5.68 -9.84
N ALA A 96 -3.99 -6.80 -10.37
CA ALA A 96 -4.85 -7.72 -9.61
C ALA A 96 -4.12 -8.36 -8.42
N ALA A 97 -2.81 -8.58 -8.54
CA ALA A 97 -1.97 -9.05 -7.44
C ALA A 97 -1.74 -7.96 -6.39
N GLY A 98 -1.28 -6.77 -6.79
CA GLY A 98 -0.83 -5.72 -5.89
C GLY A 98 -1.92 -4.82 -5.32
N ALA A 99 -3.03 -4.59 -6.05
CA ALA A 99 -4.05 -3.60 -5.68
C ALA A 99 -4.80 -3.90 -4.37
N SER A 100 -4.70 -5.11 -3.83
CA SER A 100 -5.28 -5.43 -2.51
C SER A 100 -4.58 -4.73 -1.35
N LEU A 101 -3.38 -4.23 -1.57
CA LEU A 101 -2.71 -3.35 -0.61
C LEU A 101 -3.49 -2.03 -0.37
N PHE A 102 -4.46 -1.69 -1.23
CA PHE A 102 -5.47 -0.69 -0.93
C PHE A 102 -6.21 -0.99 0.38
N SER A 103 -6.51 -2.25 0.65
CA SER A 103 -7.17 -2.66 1.90
C SER A 103 -6.29 -2.45 3.13
N ASP A 104 -4.95 -2.61 2.99
CA ASP A 104 -3.98 -2.26 4.02
C ASP A 104 -4.05 -0.76 4.36
N GLY A 105 -3.88 0.09 3.35
CA GLY A 105 -3.94 1.53 3.52
C GLY A 105 -5.26 1.97 4.15
N TYR A 106 -6.39 1.47 3.63
CA TYR A 106 -7.72 1.83 4.13
C TYR A 106 -7.95 1.42 5.60
N ALA A 107 -7.66 0.17 5.94
CA ALA A 107 -7.89 -0.35 7.29
C ALA A 107 -6.99 0.31 8.33
N ASN A 108 -5.75 0.64 7.97
CA ASN A 108 -4.83 1.32 8.87
C ASN A 108 -5.13 2.81 8.99
N ALA A 109 -5.42 3.52 7.91
CA ALA A 109 -5.67 4.96 7.98
C ALA A 109 -7.03 5.31 8.58
N SER A 110 -8.09 4.54 8.28
CA SER A 110 -9.45 4.80 8.77
C SER A 110 -9.59 4.80 10.29
N ILE A 111 -8.68 4.12 11.00
CA ILE A 111 -8.71 4.08 12.48
C ILE A 111 -8.30 5.40 13.12
N GLY A 112 -7.47 6.22 12.45
CA GLY A 112 -7.06 7.54 12.96
C GLY A 112 -8.27 8.42 13.29
N PRO A 113 -9.04 8.87 12.27
CA PRO A 113 -10.23 9.66 12.49
C PRO A 113 -11.31 8.92 13.31
N ALA A 114 -11.47 7.60 13.14
CA ALA A 114 -12.41 6.82 13.94
C ALA A 114 -12.06 6.84 15.44
N THR A 115 -10.78 6.72 15.80
CA THR A 115 -10.33 6.80 17.19
C THR A 115 -10.57 8.20 17.78
N THR A 116 -10.32 9.26 17.01
CA THR A 116 -10.62 10.64 17.43
C THR A 116 -12.10 10.79 17.74
N ILE A 117 -13.00 10.32 16.87
CA ILE A 117 -14.46 10.36 17.10
C ILE A 117 -14.84 9.54 18.34
N ILE A 118 -14.36 8.32 18.46
CA ILE A 118 -14.71 7.42 19.57
C ILE A 118 -14.21 7.98 20.91
N LYS A 119 -12.96 8.44 20.95
CA LYS A 119 -12.31 8.94 22.16
C LYS A 119 -12.92 10.25 22.64
N THR A 120 -13.16 11.19 21.71
CA THR A 120 -13.54 12.55 22.11
C THR A 120 -15.05 12.73 22.29
N TYR A 121 -15.85 12.01 21.48
CA TYR A 121 -17.29 12.28 21.41
C TYR A 121 -18.19 11.11 21.80
N VAL A 122 -17.76 9.85 21.61
CA VAL A 122 -18.64 8.68 21.80
C VAL A 122 -18.46 8.06 23.18
N TYR A 123 -17.22 7.84 23.61
CA TYR A 123 -16.88 7.20 24.89
C TYR A 123 -15.74 7.93 25.63
N PRO A 124 -15.83 9.27 25.91
CA PRO A 124 -14.72 10.02 26.51
C PRO A 124 -14.30 9.45 27.86
N ASP A 125 -15.25 9.19 28.77
CA ASP A 125 -14.99 8.67 30.13
C ASP A 125 -14.23 7.33 30.11
N LEU A 126 -14.49 6.51 29.09
CA LEU A 126 -13.80 5.22 28.94
C LEU A 126 -12.32 5.40 28.60
N PHE A 127 -11.99 6.38 27.77
CA PHE A 127 -10.61 6.63 27.38
C PHE A 127 -9.84 7.43 28.42
N GLU A 128 -10.51 8.23 29.25
CA GLU A 128 -9.93 8.86 30.43
C GLU A 128 -9.59 7.82 31.50
N SER A 129 -10.53 6.91 31.82
CA SER A 129 -10.31 5.84 32.81
C SER A 129 -9.32 4.77 32.32
N ARG A 130 -9.19 4.57 31.02
CA ARG A 130 -8.31 3.57 30.40
C ARG A 130 -7.52 4.14 29.23
N PRO A 131 -6.50 4.96 29.48
CA PRO A 131 -5.70 5.62 28.41
C PRO A 131 -5.01 4.63 27.46
N VAL A 132 -4.81 3.38 27.89
CA VAL A 132 -4.24 2.31 27.07
C VAL A 132 -5.06 2.04 25.80
N ASN A 133 -6.39 2.21 25.85
CA ASN A 133 -7.26 2.00 24.70
C ASN A 133 -6.92 2.93 23.54
N SER A 134 -6.54 4.20 23.81
CA SER A 134 -6.19 5.18 22.78
C SER A 134 -4.92 4.83 22.00
N ARG A 135 -4.02 4.06 22.60
CA ARG A 135 -2.77 3.59 22.01
C ARG A 135 -2.90 2.21 21.37
N LEU A 136 -3.63 1.32 22.05
CA LEU A 136 -3.80 -0.06 21.61
C LEU A 136 -4.70 -0.15 20.37
N LEU A 137 -5.80 0.62 20.33
CA LEU A 137 -6.77 0.56 19.25
C LEU A 137 -6.19 0.84 17.86
N PRO A 138 -5.37 1.88 17.62
CA PRO A 138 -4.69 2.06 16.35
C PRO A 138 -3.56 1.05 16.12
N ALA A 139 -2.81 0.64 17.15
CA ALA A 139 -1.61 -0.19 17.01
C ALA A 139 -1.90 -1.69 16.80
N ILE A 140 -2.99 -2.23 17.33
CA ILE A 140 -3.22 -3.69 17.42
C ILE A 140 -3.30 -4.38 16.05
N ALA A 141 -3.75 -3.68 15.02
CA ALA A 141 -3.78 -4.24 13.67
C ALA A 141 -2.37 -4.63 13.19
N PHE A 142 -1.33 -3.87 13.54
CA PHE A 142 0.05 -4.19 13.17
C PHE A 142 0.52 -5.50 13.80
N ALA A 143 0.09 -5.81 15.04
CA ALA A 143 0.38 -7.12 15.65
C ALA A 143 -0.26 -8.26 14.82
N GLY A 144 -1.48 -8.08 14.35
CA GLY A 144 -2.13 -9.02 13.43
C GLY A 144 -1.37 -9.13 12.10
N ILE A 145 -0.93 -8.00 11.54
CA ILE A 145 -0.18 -7.95 10.28
C ILE A 145 1.13 -8.74 10.39
N ILE A 146 1.87 -8.63 11.51
CA ILE A 146 3.09 -9.41 11.76
C ILE A 146 2.79 -10.92 11.68
N VAL A 147 1.74 -11.38 12.36
CA VAL A 147 1.32 -12.80 12.31
C VAL A 147 0.95 -13.21 10.88
N GLY A 148 0.21 -12.36 10.17
CA GLY A 148 -0.15 -12.57 8.77
C GLY A 148 1.07 -12.70 7.86
N GLN A 149 2.01 -11.76 7.93
CA GLN A 149 3.21 -11.73 7.10
C GLN A 149 4.07 -13.00 7.27
N LEU A 150 4.26 -13.45 8.50
CA LEU A 150 5.03 -14.65 8.77
C LEU A 150 4.32 -15.93 8.31
N SER A 151 3.02 -16.08 8.63
CA SER A 151 2.26 -17.27 8.28
C SER A 151 2.01 -17.39 6.77
N PHE A 152 1.61 -16.29 6.14
CA PHE A 152 1.35 -16.28 4.71
C PHE A 152 2.62 -16.26 3.84
N GLY A 153 3.77 -15.86 4.38
CA GLY A 153 5.05 -16.08 3.73
C GLY A 153 5.28 -17.56 3.44
N TRP A 154 5.02 -18.41 4.42
CA TRP A 154 5.09 -19.87 4.25
C TRP A 154 3.99 -20.40 3.31
N ILE A 155 2.73 -19.94 3.46
CA ILE A 155 1.63 -20.34 2.59
C ILE A 155 1.93 -19.96 1.14
N SER A 156 2.44 -18.75 0.90
CA SER A 156 2.80 -18.24 -0.41
C SER A 156 3.79 -19.12 -1.15
N ASP A 157 4.85 -19.61 -0.45
CA ASP A 157 5.89 -20.43 -1.06
C ASP A 157 5.51 -21.91 -1.16
N LYS A 158 4.76 -22.46 -0.19
CA LYS A 158 4.47 -23.90 -0.09
C LYS A 158 3.09 -24.30 -0.62
N VAL A 159 2.11 -23.42 -0.57
CA VAL A 159 0.76 -23.72 -1.08
C VAL A 159 0.55 -23.07 -2.45
N GLY A 160 0.88 -21.78 -2.58
CA GLY A 160 0.80 -21.01 -3.82
C GLY A 160 0.43 -19.56 -3.58
N ARG A 161 0.82 -18.69 -4.51
CA ARG A 161 0.54 -17.25 -4.47
C ARG A 161 -0.96 -16.98 -4.52
N LYS A 162 -1.65 -17.58 -5.50
CA LYS A 162 -3.09 -17.40 -5.72
C LYS A 162 -3.93 -17.84 -4.53
N PHE A 163 -3.65 -19.02 -3.96
CA PHE A 163 -4.38 -19.50 -2.79
C PHE A 163 -4.22 -18.54 -1.60
N GLY A 164 -2.98 -18.12 -1.33
CA GLY A 164 -2.67 -17.16 -0.28
C GLY A 164 -3.45 -15.85 -0.45
N MET A 165 -3.42 -15.27 -1.66
CA MET A 165 -4.15 -14.04 -1.99
C MET A 165 -5.67 -14.16 -1.77
N LEU A 166 -6.29 -15.26 -2.17
CA LEU A 166 -7.74 -15.48 -1.99
C LEU A 166 -8.10 -15.60 -0.51
N LEU A 167 -7.30 -16.32 0.27
CA LEU A 167 -7.52 -16.48 1.70
C LEU A 167 -7.39 -15.14 2.45
N CYS A 168 -6.34 -14.36 2.14
CA CYS A 168 -6.14 -13.02 2.72
C CYS A 168 -7.34 -12.12 2.45
N THR A 169 -7.76 -12.04 1.18
CA THR A 169 -8.89 -11.19 0.75
C THR A 169 -10.17 -11.58 1.51
N GLY A 170 -10.42 -12.87 1.70
CA GLY A 170 -11.56 -13.36 2.48
C GLY A 170 -11.52 -12.94 3.95
N ILE A 171 -10.35 -13.04 4.59
CA ILE A 171 -10.16 -12.61 5.98
C ILE A 171 -10.40 -11.10 6.10
N VAL A 172 -9.78 -10.30 5.22
CA VAL A 172 -9.95 -8.82 5.24
C VAL A 172 -11.41 -8.44 5.05
N PHE A 173 -12.12 -9.06 4.09
CA PHE A 173 -13.54 -8.81 3.86
C PHE A 173 -14.39 -9.04 5.12
N VAL A 174 -14.28 -10.23 5.72
CA VAL A 174 -15.10 -10.63 6.87
C VAL A 174 -14.83 -9.73 8.08
N PHE A 175 -13.56 -9.55 8.45
CA PHE A 175 -13.23 -8.82 9.67
C PHE A 175 -13.34 -7.30 9.52
N SER A 176 -13.24 -6.72 8.31
CA SER A 176 -13.59 -5.33 8.07
C SER A 176 -15.11 -5.09 8.26
N ALA A 177 -15.95 -5.98 7.78
CA ALA A 177 -17.39 -5.90 8.04
C ALA A 177 -17.74 -6.04 9.53
N LEU A 178 -17.07 -6.97 10.23
CA LEU A 178 -17.28 -7.18 11.66
C LEU A 178 -16.83 -5.99 12.53
N GLN A 179 -15.86 -5.18 12.10
CA GLN A 179 -15.50 -3.94 12.79
C GLN A 179 -16.69 -2.98 12.88
N ALA A 180 -17.48 -2.83 11.80
CA ALA A 180 -18.69 -2.01 11.83
C ALA A 180 -19.76 -2.57 12.78
N ALA A 181 -19.86 -3.89 12.86
CA ALA A 181 -20.80 -4.59 13.71
C ALA A 181 -20.32 -4.74 15.16
N SER A 182 -19.17 -4.15 15.54
CA SER A 182 -18.59 -4.30 16.89
C SER A 182 -19.59 -4.02 18.00
N LYS A 183 -19.90 -5.03 18.79
CA LYS A 183 -20.72 -4.96 19.99
C LYS A 183 -20.24 -6.04 20.94
N GLY A 184 -20.03 -5.69 22.19
CA GLY A 184 -19.56 -6.64 23.20
C GLY A 184 -20.40 -6.59 24.48
N VAL A 185 -20.33 -7.64 25.26
CA VAL A 185 -20.92 -7.70 26.59
C VAL A 185 -20.15 -6.75 27.51
N GLY A 186 -20.85 -5.95 28.30
CA GLY A 186 -20.22 -4.96 29.20
C GLY A 186 -20.21 -3.53 28.64
N GLY A 187 -21.10 -3.22 27.71
CA GLY A 187 -21.32 -1.84 27.20
C GLY A 187 -20.17 -1.30 26.34
N ALA A 188 -19.73 -0.07 26.64
CA ALA A 188 -18.69 0.61 25.89
C ALA A 188 -17.35 -0.16 25.85
N GLN A 189 -16.88 -0.66 26.99
CA GLN A 189 -15.64 -1.44 27.08
C GLN A 189 -15.73 -2.73 26.26
N GLY A 190 -16.87 -3.44 26.31
CA GLY A 190 -17.09 -4.63 25.51
C GLY A 190 -17.04 -4.35 24.01
N THR A 191 -17.58 -3.20 23.58
CA THR A 191 -17.51 -2.75 22.18
C THR A 191 -16.06 -2.47 21.73
N ILE A 192 -15.27 -1.80 22.56
CA ILE A 192 -13.86 -1.52 22.26
C ILE A 192 -13.03 -2.82 22.25
N ASN A 193 -13.27 -3.74 23.18
CA ASN A 193 -12.59 -5.04 23.20
C ASN A 193 -12.89 -5.87 21.94
N ALA A 194 -14.15 -5.89 21.48
CA ALA A 194 -14.53 -6.55 20.23
C ALA A 194 -13.86 -5.89 19.02
N LEU A 195 -13.83 -4.55 18.99
CA LEU A 195 -13.15 -3.81 17.93
C LEU A 195 -11.65 -4.10 17.89
N ILE A 196 -10.98 -4.15 19.06
CA ILE A 196 -9.56 -4.52 19.17
C ILE A 196 -9.34 -5.94 18.61
N ALA A 197 -10.19 -6.90 18.98
CA ALA A 197 -10.07 -8.27 18.46
C ALA A 197 -10.26 -8.34 16.94
N TYR A 198 -11.25 -7.65 16.38
CA TYR A 198 -11.49 -7.64 14.94
C TYR A 198 -10.38 -6.90 14.18
N ARG A 199 -9.79 -5.86 14.77
CA ARG A 199 -8.61 -5.18 14.19
C ARG A 199 -7.39 -6.09 14.15
N PHE A 200 -7.15 -6.89 15.17
CA PHE A 200 -6.08 -7.90 15.14
C PHE A 200 -6.32 -8.93 14.02
N LEU A 201 -7.55 -9.43 13.88
CA LEU A 201 -7.89 -10.45 12.89
C LEU A 201 -7.89 -9.92 11.45
N VAL A 202 -8.38 -8.70 11.20
CA VAL A 202 -8.22 -8.08 9.88
C VAL A 202 -6.74 -7.86 9.55
N GLY A 203 -5.93 -7.52 10.55
CA GLY A 203 -4.48 -7.39 10.42
C GLY A 203 -3.83 -8.67 9.87
N ILE A 204 -4.26 -9.86 10.32
CA ILE A 204 -3.74 -11.13 9.78
C ILE A 204 -3.97 -11.24 8.27
N GLY A 205 -5.16 -10.89 7.78
CA GLY A 205 -5.46 -10.89 6.35
C GLY A 205 -4.61 -9.87 5.59
N ILE A 206 -4.53 -8.63 6.09
CA ILE A 206 -3.70 -7.58 5.50
C ILE A 206 -2.24 -8.02 5.43
N GLY A 207 -1.72 -8.58 6.53
CA GLY A 207 -0.33 -9.07 6.58
C GLY A 207 -0.02 -10.10 5.51
N GLY A 208 -0.97 -10.98 5.20
CA GLY A 208 -0.80 -11.98 4.17
C GLY A 208 -0.72 -11.42 2.75
N GLU A 209 -1.27 -10.24 2.48
CA GLU A 209 -1.21 -9.60 1.16
C GLU A 209 0.22 -9.23 0.73
N TYR A 210 1.10 -8.97 1.67
CA TYR A 210 2.50 -8.62 1.42
C TYR A 210 3.27 -9.78 0.77
N PRO A 211 3.42 -10.95 1.40
CA PRO A 211 4.17 -12.06 0.81
C PRO A 211 3.41 -12.81 -0.29
N THR A 212 2.11 -12.59 -0.46
CA THR A 212 1.33 -13.23 -1.53
C THR A 212 1.09 -12.28 -2.69
N GLY A 213 0.48 -11.13 -2.46
CA GLY A 213 0.10 -10.16 -3.49
C GLY A 213 1.28 -9.35 -4.02
N SER A 214 2.11 -8.74 -3.14
CA SER A 214 3.26 -7.97 -3.59
C SER A 214 4.31 -8.83 -4.28
N VAL A 215 4.58 -10.04 -3.76
CA VAL A 215 5.52 -10.96 -4.40
C VAL A 215 5.00 -11.39 -5.76
N ALA A 216 3.73 -11.78 -5.89
CA ALA A 216 3.13 -12.11 -7.17
C ALA A 216 3.12 -10.91 -8.15
N ALA A 217 2.90 -9.69 -7.66
CA ALA A 217 2.99 -8.49 -8.48
C ALA A 217 4.42 -8.28 -9.02
N ALA A 218 5.44 -8.44 -8.17
CA ALA A 218 6.84 -8.34 -8.57
C ALA A 218 7.22 -9.41 -9.61
N GLU A 219 6.84 -10.66 -9.36
CA GLU A 219 7.07 -11.79 -10.27
C GLU A 219 6.43 -11.56 -11.65
N ASN A 220 5.22 -10.98 -11.69
CA ASN A 220 4.57 -10.63 -12.95
C ASN A 220 5.20 -9.40 -13.65
N THR A 221 5.99 -8.55 -12.98
CA THR A 221 6.68 -7.43 -13.65
C THR A 221 7.87 -7.87 -14.49
N GLU A 222 8.47 -9.04 -14.21
CA GLU A 222 9.58 -9.61 -14.99
C GLU A 222 9.11 -10.54 -16.11
N ASP A 223 7.82 -10.54 -16.43
CA ASP A 223 7.30 -11.21 -17.61
C ASP A 223 7.94 -10.62 -18.89
N PRO A 224 8.37 -11.45 -19.86
CA PRO A 224 9.03 -11.00 -21.09
C PRO A 224 8.26 -9.95 -21.90
N ASP A 225 6.92 -9.93 -21.78
CA ASP A 225 6.07 -8.96 -22.45
C ASP A 225 6.05 -7.58 -21.76
N ILE A 226 6.69 -7.42 -20.59
CA ILE A 226 6.78 -6.16 -19.85
C ILE A 226 8.12 -5.48 -20.14
N PRO A 227 8.12 -4.23 -20.67
CA PRO A 227 9.36 -3.51 -20.92
C PRO A 227 10.18 -3.30 -19.65
N LYS A 228 11.48 -3.64 -19.68
CA LYS A 228 12.42 -3.52 -18.55
C LYS A 228 12.41 -2.12 -17.91
N ALA A 229 12.35 -1.07 -18.74
CA ALA A 229 12.30 0.32 -18.30
C ALA A 229 11.01 0.73 -17.56
N SER A 230 10.03 -0.19 -17.38
CA SER A 230 8.78 0.10 -16.68
C SER A 230 8.45 -0.90 -15.57
N GLN A 231 9.30 -1.91 -15.35
CA GLN A 231 9.05 -2.97 -14.38
C GLN A 231 8.91 -2.43 -12.96
N GLN A 232 9.86 -1.58 -12.53
CA GLN A 232 9.88 -1.03 -11.17
C GLN A 232 8.71 -0.07 -10.93
N ARG A 233 8.46 0.82 -11.90
CA ARG A 233 7.30 1.72 -11.86
C ARG A 233 5.97 0.99 -11.80
N LEU A 234 5.77 -0.04 -12.60
CA LEU A 234 4.52 -0.82 -12.59
C LEU A 234 4.30 -1.52 -11.25
N PHE A 235 5.37 -2.03 -10.63
CA PHE A 235 5.29 -2.59 -9.28
C PHE A 235 4.82 -1.53 -8.27
N VAL A 236 5.48 -0.37 -8.22
CA VAL A 236 5.12 0.72 -7.31
C VAL A 236 3.68 1.18 -7.52
N LEU A 237 3.26 1.37 -8.77
CA LEU A 237 1.89 1.79 -9.09
C LEU A 237 0.84 0.72 -8.73
N ALA A 238 1.19 -0.55 -8.77
CA ALA A 238 0.27 -1.62 -8.40
C ALA A 238 0.24 -1.90 -6.89
N THR A 239 1.25 -1.49 -6.13
CA THR A 239 1.41 -1.81 -4.70
C THR A 239 1.33 -0.56 -3.83
N ASN A 240 2.40 0.20 -3.69
CA ASN A 240 2.49 1.32 -2.75
C ASN A 240 1.48 2.44 -3.08
N SER A 241 1.30 2.78 -4.34
CA SER A 241 0.31 3.81 -4.70
C SER A 241 -1.13 3.42 -4.35
N MET A 242 -1.44 2.12 -4.25
CA MET A 242 -2.74 1.65 -3.78
C MET A 242 -2.90 1.85 -2.27
N ILE A 243 -1.83 1.63 -1.49
CA ILE A 243 -1.81 1.92 -0.04
C ILE A 243 -2.10 3.41 0.18
N ASP A 244 -1.37 4.27 -0.51
CA ASP A 244 -1.43 5.73 -0.33
C ASP A 244 -2.76 6.32 -0.79
N ALA A 245 -3.29 5.85 -1.92
CA ALA A 245 -4.63 6.21 -2.35
C ALA A 245 -5.67 5.87 -1.29
N ALA A 246 -5.52 4.74 -0.62
CA ALA A 246 -6.43 4.30 0.42
C ALA A 246 -6.32 5.14 1.70
N PHE A 247 -5.14 5.64 2.06
CA PHE A 247 -4.99 6.60 3.16
C PHE A 247 -5.84 7.84 2.92
N VAL A 248 -5.74 8.44 1.75
CA VAL A 248 -6.55 9.62 1.38
C VAL A 248 -8.04 9.30 1.37
N ILE A 249 -8.41 8.20 0.70
CA ILE A 249 -9.82 7.82 0.55
C ILE A 249 -10.46 7.51 1.90
N SER A 250 -9.76 6.90 2.84
CA SER A 250 -10.31 6.57 4.16
C SER A 250 -10.66 7.82 4.99
N TYR A 251 -9.80 8.85 4.98
CA TYR A 251 -10.08 10.13 5.63
C TYR A 251 -11.22 10.88 4.92
N PHE A 252 -11.21 10.87 3.57
CA PHE A 252 -12.26 11.48 2.78
C PHE A 252 -13.63 10.81 3.02
N VAL A 253 -13.68 9.49 3.06
CA VAL A 253 -14.90 8.73 3.41
C VAL A 253 -15.41 9.12 4.79
N CYS A 254 -14.53 9.22 5.79
CA CYS A 254 -14.92 9.67 7.12
C CYS A 254 -15.53 11.08 7.10
N LEU A 255 -14.92 12.00 6.36
CA LEU A 255 -15.42 13.38 6.19
C LEU A 255 -16.79 13.43 5.50
N VAL A 256 -16.98 12.66 4.43
CA VAL A 256 -18.25 12.53 3.72
C VAL A 256 -19.34 11.95 4.63
N LEU A 257 -19.02 10.91 5.38
CA LEU A 257 -19.97 10.32 6.34
C LEU A 257 -20.31 11.31 7.46
N LEU A 258 -19.36 12.12 7.91
CA LEU A 258 -19.61 13.17 8.88
C LEU A 258 -20.53 14.27 8.31
N TRP A 259 -20.40 14.62 7.03
CA TRP A 259 -21.33 15.53 6.36
C TRP A 259 -22.74 14.97 6.20
N ILE A 260 -22.86 13.66 5.94
CA ILE A 260 -24.17 13.00 5.75
C ILE A 260 -24.89 12.83 7.09
N PHE A 261 -24.21 12.33 8.11
CA PHE A 261 -24.82 11.95 9.39
C PHE A 261 -24.76 13.05 10.45
N GLY A 262 -23.90 14.05 10.28
CA GLY A 262 -23.69 15.14 11.23
C GLY A 262 -23.15 14.70 12.58
N MET A 263 -23.04 15.65 13.51
CA MET A 263 -22.52 15.42 14.86
C MET A 263 -23.45 14.57 15.74
N ASN A 264 -24.72 14.42 15.37
CA ASN A 264 -25.71 13.69 16.18
C ASN A 264 -25.62 12.16 16.02
N HIS A 265 -24.97 11.66 14.96
CA HIS A 265 -24.92 10.25 14.63
C HIS A 265 -23.47 9.74 14.48
N LEU A 266 -22.56 10.20 15.32
CA LEU A 266 -21.12 9.84 15.28
C LEU A 266 -20.87 8.34 15.41
N ASN A 267 -21.77 7.59 16.10
CA ASN A 267 -21.71 6.12 16.14
C ASN A 267 -21.85 5.49 14.76
N ALA A 268 -22.68 6.04 13.87
CA ALA A 268 -22.80 5.59 12.50
C ALA A 268 -21.55 5.95 11.70
N VAL A 269 -21.03 7.18 11.89
CA VAL A 269 -19.84 7.67 11.18
C VAL A 269 -18.65 6.76 11.38
N TRP A 270 -18.20 6.50 12.62
CA TRP A 270 -17.01 5.68 12.83
C TRP A 270 -17.20 4.21 12.42
N ARG A 271 -18.41 3.66 12.64
CA ARG A 271 -18.71 2.27 12.23
C ARG A 271 -18.68 2.11 10.72
N MET A 272 -19.31 3.02 9.99
CA MET A 272 -19.30 2.97 8.52
C MET A 272 -17.92 3.28 7.95
N THR A 273 -17.16 4.21 8.55
CA THR A 273 -15.77 4.49 8.14
C THR A 273 -14.93 3.20 8.17
N LEU A 274 -15.00 2.42 9.25
CA LEU A 274 -14.25 1.16 9.34
C LEU A 274 -14.86 0.06 8.47
N GLY A 275 -16.19 -0.05 8.42
CA GLY A 275 -16.91 -1.12 7.73
C GLY A 275 -16.80 -1.05 6.21
N LEU A 276 -16.76 0.14 5.62
CA LEU A 276 -16.59 0.32 4.17
C LEU A 276 -15.25 -0.22 3.65
N GLY A 277 -14.29 -0.50 4.56
CA GLY A 277 -13.08 -1.24 4.23
C GLY A 277 -13.31 -2.67 3.69
N CYS A 278 -14.54 -3.24 3.82
CA CYS A 278 -14.87 -4.52 3.22
C CYS A 278 -15.15 -4.45 1.70
N VAL A 279 -15.41 -3.25 1.15
CA VAL A 279 -15.81 -3.09 -0.26
C VAL A 279 -14.68 -3.40 -1.24
N PRO A 280 -13.46 -2.87 -1.11
CA PRO A 280 -12.37 -3.16 -2.04
C PRO A 280 -12.02 -4.66 -2.12
N PRO A 281 -11.89 -5.41 -1.02
CA PRO A 281 -11.61 -6.84 -1.06
C PRO A 281 -12.65 -7.64 -1.87
N LEU A 282 -13.92 -7.26 -1.81
CA LEU A 282 -14.98 -7.93 -2.55
C LEU A 282 -14.76 -7.88 -4.06
N PHE A 283 -14.38 -6.71 -4.60
CA PHE A 283 -14.07 -6.54 -6.01
C PHE A 283 -12.80 -7.30 -6.41
N LEU A 284 -11.76 -7.23 -5.58
CA LEU A 284 -10.47 -7.87 -5.87
C LEU A 284 -10.57 -9.38 -5.83
N PHE A 285 -11.39 -9.95 -4.98
CA PHE A 285 -11.65 -11.39 -4.92
C PHE A 285 -12.05 -11.95 -6.27
N TYR A 286 -12.95 -11.27 -6.99
CA TYR A 286 -13.39 -11.67 -8.33
C TYR A 286 -12.24 -11.68 -9.35
N PHE A 287 -11.37 -10.66 -9.36
CA PHE A 287 -10.23 -10.62 -10.29
C PHE A 287 -9.20 -11.70 -9.95
N ARG A 288 -8.96 -11.95 -8.66
CA ARG A 288 -8.02 -12.97 -8.19
C ARG A 288 -8.45 -14.40 -8.51
N LEU A 289 -9.74 -14.68 -8.57
CA LEU A 289 -10.22 -15.97 -9.04
C LEU A 289 -9.76 -16.28 -10.47
N LYS A 290 -9.61 -15.25 -11.32
CA LYS A 290 -9.18 -15.37 -12.72
C LYS A 290 -7.66 -15.36 -12.92
N MET A 291 -6.87 -15.09 -11.88
CA MET A 291 -5.41 -15.11 -11.96
C MET A 291 -4.88 -16.54 -12.09
N LYS A 292 -3.76 -16.67 -12.82
CA LYS A 292 -2.89 -17.86 -12.80
C LYS A 292 -1.72 -17.61 -11.85
N GLU A 293 -1.00 -18.66 -11.48
CA GLU A 293 0.27 -18.53 -10.76
C GLU A 293 1.30 -17.81 -11.65
N PRO A 294 2.23 -17.02 -11.09
CA PRO A 294 3.30 -16.41 -11.86
C PRO A 294 4.22 -17.46 -12.50
N GLU A 295 4.72 -17.19 -13.71
CA GLU A 295 5.58 -18.11 -14.45
C GLU A 295 6.88 -18.43 -13.71
N SER A 296 7.50 -17.45 -13.05
CA SER A 296 8.68 -17.66 -12.21
C SER A 296 8.40 -18.61 -11.03
N TYR A 297 7.23 -18.53 -10.41
CA TYR A 297 6.82 -19.48 -9.38
C TYR A 297 6.62 -20.88 -9.92
N GLU A 298 6.04 -21.03 -11.13
CA GLU A 298 5.91 -22.34 -11.78
C GLU A 298 7.28 -22.98 -12.08
N LYS A 299 8.28 -22.18 -12.50
CA LYS A 299 9.62 -22.68 -12.87
C LYS A 299 10.54 -22.97 -11.69
N TYR A 300 10.55 -22.12 -10.65
CA TYR A 300 11.57 -22.14 -9.59
C TYR A 300 11.03 -22.48 -8.20
N SER A 301 9.74 -22.79 -8.07
CA SER A 301 9.12 -23.15 -6.79
C SER A 301 9.72 -24.41 -6.18
N MET A 302 9.88 -24.40 -4.87
CA MET A 302 10.19 -25.59 -4.07
C MET A 302 8.96 -26.13 -3.33
N LYS A 303 7.77 -26.03 -3.92
CA LYS A 303 6.52 -26.52 -3.32
C LYS A 303 6.60 -27.99 -2.92
N HIS A 304 7.14 -28.84 -3.80
CA HIS A 304 7.24 -30.28 -3.62
C HIS A 304 8.59 -30.74 -3.05
N THR A 305 9.53 -29.81 -2.81
CA THR A 305 10.89 -30.10 -2.35
C THR A 305 11.15 -29.42 -1.00
N ARG A 306 12.08 -29.97 -0.21
CA ARG A 306 12.48 -29.37 1.07
C ARG A 306 13.30 -28.09 0.80
N ILE A 307 12.88 -26.96 1.37
CA ILE A 307 13.62 -25.71 1.27
C ILE A 307 14.88 -25.78 2.14
N PRO A 308 16.08 -25.51 1.59
CA PRO A 308 17.34 -25.56 2.34
C PRO A 308 17.57 -24.23 3.10
N TYR A 309 16.82 -23.99 4.17
CA TYR A 309 16.82 -22.72 4.92
C TYR A 309 18.20 -22.27 5.37
N TRP A 310 19.08 -23.21 5.78
CA TRP A 310 20.42 -22.86 6.22
C TRP A 310 21.28 -22.25 5.10
N LEU A 311 21.22 -22.82 3.90
CA LEU A 311 21.94 -22.28 2.75
C LEU A 311 21.38 -20.91 2.32
N ILE A 312 20.05 -20.74 2.39
CA ILE A 312 19.39 -19.48 2.10
C ILE A 312 19.83 -18.41 3.10
N ILE A 313 19.74 -18.68 4.40
CA ILE A 313 20.15 -17.71 5.44
C ILE A 313 21.63 -17.37 5.28
N LYS A 314 22.51 -18.36 5.09
CA LYS A 314 23.94 -18.13 4.90
C LYS A 314 24.24 -17.17 3.75
N ARG A 315 23.50 -17.26 2.64
CA ARG A 315 23.69 -16.41 1.45
C ARG A 315 23.07 -15.02 1.59
N TYR A 316 21.86 -14.91 2.18
CA TYR A 316 21.04 -13.69 2.08
C TYR A 316 20.89 -12.89 3.39
N TRP A 317 21.43 -13.33 4.53
CA TRP A 317 21.15 -12.71 5.83
C TRP A 317 21.50 -11.21 5.91
N VAL A 318 22.59 -10.76 5.26
CA VAL A 318 23.00 -9.34 5.28
C VAL A 318 21.95 -8.47 4.56
N LYS A 319 21.53 -8.91 3.35
CA LYS A 319 20.51 -8.21 2.57
C LYS A 319 19.17 -8.21 3.32
N LEU A 320 18.78 -9.35 3.88
CA LEU A 320 17.56 -9.49 4.68
C LEU A 320 17.59 -8.58 5.91
N ALA A 321 18.66 -8.56 6.67
CA ALA A 321 18.80 -7.72 7.86
C ALA A 321 18.77 -6.24 7.50
N ALA A 322 19.48 -5.80 6.46
CA ALA A 322 19.50 -4.41 6.03
C ALA A 322 18.11 -3.92 5.61
N VAL A 323 17.41 -4.67 4.76
CA VAL A 323 16.05 -4.32 4.34
C VAL A 323 15.08 -4.34 5.53
N SER A 324 15.19 -5.31 6.42
CA SER A 324 14.36 -5.41 7.62
C SER A 324 14.53 -4.20 8.55
N ILE A 325 15.78 -3.79 8.83
CA ILE A 325 16.07 -2.66 9.72
C ILE A 325 15.60 -1.34 9.09
N THR A 326 15.85 -1.14 7.80
CA THR A 326 15.39 0.08 7.11
C THR A 326 13.86 0.14 7.04
N TRP A 327 13.20 -1.01 6.88
CA TRP A 327 11.73 -1.09 6.92
C TRP A 327 11.19 -0.79 8.32
N PHE A 328 11.84 -1.32 9.37
CA PHE A 328 11.49 -1.00 10.75
C PHE A 328 11.55 0.51 11.03
N LEU A 329 12.64 1.17 10.63
CA LEU A 329 12.83 2.61 10.83
C LEU A 329 11.78 3.42 10.06
N TYR A 330 11.50 3.05 8.82
CA TYR A 330 10.51 3.72 8.00
C TYR A 330 9.10 3.59 8.57
N ASP A 331 8.67 2.38 8.91
CA ASP A 331 7.32 2.13 9.44
C ASP A 331 7.16 2.78 10.83
N TRP A 332 8.23 2.83 11.64
CA TRP A 332 8.25 3.55 12.91
C TRP A 332 8.00 5.05 12.75
N ILE A 333 8.47 5.64 11.64
CA ILE A 333 8.21 7.05 11.31
C ILE A 333 6.82 7.19 10.69
N THR A 334 6.55 6.54 9.58
CA THR A 334 5.42 6.84 8.69
C THR A 334 4.07 6.55 9.32
N TYR A 335 3.88 5.39 9.95
CA TYR A 335 2.57 5.04 10.49
C TYR A 335 2.10 5.93 11.65
N PRO A 336 2.92 6.25 12.67
CA PRO A 336 2.49 7.18 13.71
C PRO A 336 2.12 8.56 13.14
N PHE A 337 2.95 9.13 12.28
CA PHE A 337 2.66 10.45 11.71
C PHE A 337 1.37 10.44 10.86
N GLY A 338 1.12 9.42 10.05
CA GLY A 338 -0.13 9.29 9.29
C GLY A 338 -1.36 9.10 10.18
N LEU A 339 -1.28 8.22 11.20
CA LEU A 339 -2.39 7.88 12.09
C LEU A 339 -2.73 9.00 13.09
N TYR A 340 -1.73 9.72 13.58
CA TYR A 340 -1.90 10.84 14.52
C TYR A 340 -1.93 12.20 13.81
N ALA A 341 -2.12 12.24 12.49
CA ALA A 341 -2.24 13.50 11.74
C ALA A 341 -3.35 14.40 12.31
N THR A 342 -4.53 13.84 12.64
CA THR A 342 -5.64 14.60 13.26
C THR A 342 -5.27 15.19 14.62
N PRO A 343 -4.80 14.42 15.63
CA PRO A 343 -4.36 14.99 16.91
C PRO A 343 -3.23 16.01 16.77
N ILE A 344 -2.29 15.83 15.83
CA ILE A 344 -1.20 16.78 15.59
C ILE A 344 -1.74 18.11 15.02
N THR A 345 -2.70 18.04 14.10
CA THR A 345 -3.34 19.25 13.57
C THR A 345 -4.23 19.94 14.58
N ASP A 346 -4.90 19.21 15.46
CA ASP A 346 -5.69 19.76 16.57
C ASP A 346 -4.79 20.55 17.56
N ALA A 347 -3.60 20.03 17.84
CA ALA A 347 -2.62 20.74 18.66
C ALA A 347 -2.14 22.05 17.99
N ALA A 348 -2.03 22.05 16.66
CA ALA A 348 -1.62 23.23 15.88
C ALA A 348 -2.77 24.24 15.64
N ASP A 349 -4.04 23.80 15.68
CA ASP A 349 -5.26 24.64 15.54
C ASP A 349 -6.30 24.26 16.62
N PRO A 350 -6.10 24.68 17.87
CA PRO A 350 -6.97 24.32 19.00
C PRO A 350 -8.43 24.78 18.90
N ASN A 351 -8.72 25.75 18.02
CA ASN A 351 -10.06 26.26 17.79
C ASN A 351 -10.77 25.56 16.62
N GLY A 352 -10.15 24.56 16.02
CA GLY A 352 -10.70 23.76 14.93
C GLY A 352 -11.93 22.94 15.35
N THR A 353 -12.85 22.74 14.39
CA THR A 353 -13.98 21.82 14.56
C THR A 353 -13.56 20.40 14.15
N LEU A 354 -14.32 19.35 14.53
CA LEU A 354 -14.09 17.99 14.05
C LEU A 354 -14.01 17.90 12.51
N TYR A 355 -14.82 18.68 11.80
CA TYR A 355 -14.77 18.78 10.32
C TYR A 355 -13.42 19.31 9.83
N THR A 356 -12.92 20.35 10.51
CA THR A 356 -11.63 20.98 10.18
C THR A 356 -10.48 20.02 10.44
N SER A 357 -10.49 19.35 11.59
CA SER A 357 -9.47 18.39 12.00
C SER A 357 -9.36 17.22 11.03
N ILE A 358 -10.49 16.58 10.69
CA ILE A 358 -10.50 15.49 9.72
C ILE A 358 -10.14 15.99 8.32
N GLY A 359 -10.55 17.21 7.97
CA GLY A 359 -10.21 17.88 6.70
C GLY A 359 -8.70 18.11 6.57
N TRP A 360 -8.03 18.62 7.60
CA TRP A 360 -6.57 18.75 7.63
C TRP A 360 -5.87 17.39 7.56
N GLY A 361 -6.35 16.39 8.30
CA GLY A 361 -5.86 15.03 8.20
C GLY A 361 -5.98 14.46 6.79
N CYS A 362 -7.10 14.72 6.09
CA CYS A 362 -7.28 14.33 4.69
C CYS A 362 -6.26 15.02 3.77
N LEU A 363 -6.04 16.34 3.94
CA LEU A 363 -5.08 17.10 3.14
C LEU A 363 -3.64 16.61 3.38
N ILE A 364 -3.25 16.35 4.63
CA ILE A 364 -1.91 15.84 4.97
C ILE A 364 -1.68 14.47 4.32
N ASN A 365 -2.65 13.56 4.47
CA ASN A 365 -2.54 12.24 3.85
C ASN A 365 -2.61 12.31 2.31
N PHE A 366 -3.23 13.33 1.71
CA PHE A 366 -3.20 13.53 0.26
C PHE A 366 -1.77 13.65 -0.28
N PHE A 367 -0.84 14.18 0.49
CA PHE A 367 0.57 14.31 0.08
C PHE A 367 1.31 12.98 -0.09
N TYR A 368 0.78 11.86 0.42
CA TYR A 368 1.30 10.53 0.10
C TYR A 368 1.24 10.26 -1.42
N LEU A 369 0.12 10.58 -2.09
CA LEU A 369 -0.07 10.31 -3.51
C LEU A 369 0.94 10.99 -4.45
N PRO A 370 1.14 12.33 -4.41
CA PRO A 370 2.15 12.96 -5.25
C PRO A 370 3.56 12.42 -4.95
N GLY A 371 3.86 12.06 -3.69
CA GLY A 371 5.13 11.44 -3.30
C GLY A 371 5.34 10.09 -4.00
N THR A 372 4.39 9.19 -3.85
CA THR A 372 4.42 7.87 -4.48
C THR A 372 4.50 7.96 -6.00
N LEU A 373 3.66 8.79 -6.62
CA LEU A 373 3.65 8.95 -8.08
C LEU A 373 4.99 9.51 -8.58
N PHE A 374 5.52 10.55 -7.95
CA PHE A 374 6.83 11.10 -8.31
C PHE A 374 7.93 10.04 -8.16
N GLY A 375 7.96 9.33 -7.02
CA GLY A 375 8.90 8.24 -6.78
C GLY A 375 8.77 7.11 -7.79
N ALA A 376 7.54 6.73 -8.19
CA ALA A 376 7.30 5.69 -9.19
C ALA A 376 7.88 6.05 -10.57
N PHE A 377 7.89 7.32 -10.95
CA PHE A 377 8.48 7.74 -12.22
C PHE A 377 10.00 7.83 -12.18
N ILE A 378 10.60 8.20 -11.04
CA ILE A 378 12.04 8.35 -10.95
C ILE A 378 12.78 7.06 -10.59
N VAL A 379 12.10 6.05 -10.04
CA VAL A 379 12.73 4.78 -9.64
C VAL A 379 13.33 4.01 -10.81
N ASP A 380 12.72 4.08 -11.99
CA ASP A 380 13.24 3.43 -13.19
C ASP A 380 14.57 4.08 -13.68
N TYR A 381 14.83 5.36 -13.33
CA TYR A 381 16.04 6.10 -13.71
C TYR A 381 17.14 6.02 -12.65
N LEU A 382 16.80 6.27 -11.38
CA LEU A 382 17.76 6.31 -10.29
C LEU A 382 18.08 4.91 -9.73
N GLY A 383 17.20 3.95 -9.95
CA GLY A 383 17.19 2.68 -9.24
C GLY A 383 16.66 2.80 -7.81
N PRO A 384 16.20 1.67 -7.21
CA PRO A 384 15.53 1.67 -5.91
C PRO A 384 16.42 2.19 -4.77
N LYS A 385 17.70 1.83 -4.76
CA LYS A 385 18.68 2.25 -3.74
C LYS A 385 18.82 3.77 -3.67
N TYR A 386 19.11 4.41 -4.79
CA TYR A 386 19.37 5.86 -4.80
C TYR A 386 18.09 6.66 -4.67
N CYS A 387 16.97 6.17 -5.19
CA CYS A 387 15.64 6.75 -4.96
C CYS A 387 15.28 6.75 -3.46
N MET A 388 15.56 5.64 -2.76
CA MET A 388 15.35 5.51 -1.32
C MET A 388 16.21 6.51 -0.52
N ILE A 389 17.50 6.63 -0.84
CA ILE A 389 18.41 7.59 -0.16
C ILE A 389 17.94 9.02 -0.39
N PHE A 390 17.60 9.37 -1.63
CA PHE A 390 17.09 10.71 -1.98
C PHE A 390 15.84 11.06 -1.15
N GLY A 391 14.84 10.18 -1.13
CA GLY A 391 13.61 10.42 -0.38
C GLY A 391 13.84 10.57 1.12
N LEU A 392 14.68 9.70 1.74
CA LEU A 392 15.02 9.77 3.16
C LEU A 392 15.77 11.07 3.53
N CYS A 393 16.72 11.52 2.71
CA CYS A 393 17.41 12.77 2.93
C CYS A 393 16.46 13.98 2.84
N MET A 394 15.58 14.00 1.84
CA MET A 394 14.58 15.05 1.70
C MET A 394 13.56 15.02 2.84
N GLN A 395 13.10 13.84 3.25
CA GLN A 395 12.22 13.67 4.42
C GLN A 395 12.86 14.27 5.68
N ALA A 396 14.14 13.99 5.92
CA ALA A 396 14.87 14.55 7.05
C ALA A 396 14.94 16.09 6.99
N ILE A 397 15.25 16.65 5.81
CA ILE A 397 15.31 18.10 5.60
C ILE A 397 13.96 18.74 5.94
N PHE A 398 12.87 18.23 5.36
CA PHE A 398 11.52 18.78 5.60
C PHE A 398 11.08 18.64 7.05
N GLY A 399 11.45 17.55 7.75
CA GLY A 399 11.14 17.37 9.16
C GLY A 399 11.93 18.34 10.05
N PHE A 400 13.21 18.59 9.78
CA PHE A 400 13.99 19.62 10.50
C PHE A 400 13.47 21.02 10.23
N VAL A 401 13.12 21.37 8.99
CA VAL A 401 12.53 22.66 8.64
C VAL A 401 11.17 22.85 9.33
N LEU A 402 10.31 21.81 9.33
CA LEU A 402 9.02 21.83 10.01
C LEU A 402 9.18 22.12 11.51
N SER A 403 10.12 21.42 12.15
CA SER A 403 10.42 21.64 13.56
C SER A 403 10.96 23.05 13.81
N GLY A 404 11.95 23.50 13.04
CA GLY A 404 12.55 24.82 13.23
C GLY A 404 11.61 25.99 12.98
N CYS A 405 10.64 25.84 12.08
CA CYS A 405 9.64 26.86 11.74
C CYS A 405 8.32 26.69 12.50
N TYR A 406 8.18 25.74 13.43
CA TYR A 406 6.92 25.38 14.07
C TYR A 406 6.17 26.58 14.63
N ASN A 407 6.80 27.38 15.49
CA ASN A 407 6.18 28.57 16.09
C ASN A 407 5.70 29.62 15.06
N LEU A 408 6.34 29.68 13.89
CA LEU A 408 5.92 30.55 12.81
C LEU A 408 4.69 29.98 12.08
N LEU A 409 4.64 28.67 11.89
CA LEU A 409 3.62 27.98 11.12
C LEU A 409 2.32 27.75 11.90
N THR A 410 2.38 27.69 13.23
CA THR A 410 1.24 27.50 14.12
C THR A 410 0.57 28.82 14.55
N GLN A 411 1.04 29.98 14.02
CA GLN A 411 0.35 31.25 14.23
C GLN A 411 -1.04 31.26 13.58
N PRO A 412 -1.99 32.06 14.10
CA PRO A 412 -3.32 32.21 13.49
C PRO A 412 -3.21 32.48 11.99
N HIS A 413 -4.02 31.78 11.20
CA HIS A 413 -4.08 31.83 9.73
C HIS A 413 -2.89 31.19 8.96
N ARG A 414 -1.92 30.55 9.62
CA ARG A 414 -0.78 29.90 8.97
C ARG A 414 -0.81 28.37 9.00
N ILE A 415 -1.83 27.77 9.59
CA ILE A 415 -1.99 26.31 9.70
C ILE A 415 -1.90 25.59 8.34
N ALA A 416 -2.32 26.24 7.24
CA ALA A 416 -2.17 25.69 5.90
C ALA A 416 -0.68 25.46 5.53
N GLY A 417 0.21 26.39 5.94
CA GLY A 417 1.66 26.25 5.73
C GLY A 417 2.23 25.08 6.53
N PHE A 418 1.77 24.89 7.78
CA PHE A 418 2.12 23.74 8.60
C PHE A 418 1.69 22.43 7.92
N ALA A 419 0.41 22.33 7.50
CA ALA A 419 -0.13 21.13 6.86
C ALA A 419 0.60 20.78 5.54
N ILE A 420 0.95 21.79 4.73
CA ILE A 420 1.71 21.59 3.48
C ILE A 420 3.12 21.08 3.78
N LEU A 421 3.84 21.67 4.73
CA LEU A 421 5.20 21.27 5.06
C LEU A 421 5.23 19.86 5.70
N TYR A 422 4.24 19.56 6.53
CA TYR A 422 4.02 18.22 7.07
C TYR A 422 3.72 17.21 5.95
N GLY A 423 2.87 17.60 5.01
CA GLY A 423 2.59 16.80 3.82
C GLY A 423 3.85 16.49 3.01
N PHE A 424 4.76 17.44 2.81
CA PHE A 424 6.05 17.19 2.15
C PHE A 424 6.93 16.22 2.94
N PHE A 425 6.97 16.32 4.26
CA PHE A 425 7.68 15.36 5.11
C PHE A 425 7.20 13.92 4.85
N LEU A 426 5.88 13.70 4.77
CA LEU A 426 5.29 12.40 4.44
C LEU A 426 5.54 12.01 2.98
N SER A 427 5.36 12.95 2.05
CA SER A 427 5.55 12.74 0.61
C SER A 427 6.93 12.18 0.27
N PHE A 428 7.99 12.74 0.86
CA PHE A 428 9.35 12.25 0.62
C PHE A 428 9.66 10.92 1.31
N GLY A 429 8.94 10.57 2.36
CA GLY A 429 8.91 9.21 2.89
C GLY A 429 8.41 8.20 1.85
N GLU A 430 7.42 8.57 1.04
CA GLU A 430 6.90 7.71 -0.03
C GLU A 430 7.78 7.69 -1.28
N VAL A 431 8.34 8.83 -1.69
CA VAL A 431 9.35 8.87 -2.76
C VAL A 431 10.49 7.90 -2.49
N GLY A 432 10.94 7.87 -1.23
CA GLY A 432 12.05 7.05 -0.77
C GLY A 432 11.64 5.63 -0.38
N PRO A 433 11.60 5.35 0.94
CA PRO A 433 11.40 4.00 1.46
C PRO A 433 10.02 3.42 1.12
N GLY A 434 8.94 4.20 1.11
CA GLY A 434 7.61 3.70 0.81
C GLY A 434 7.53 2.96 -0.51
N ASN A 435 8.04 3.55 -1.58
CA ASN A 435 8.09 2.93 -2.90
C ASN A 435 9.11 1.80 -3.03
N ASN A 436 10.22 1.88 -2.30
CA ASN A 436 11.37 1.06 -2.61
C ASN A 436 11.56 -0.15 -1.67
N LEU A 437 11.03 -0.13 -0.44
CA LEU A 437 11.21 -1.25 0.50
C LEU A 437 10.55 -2.53 0.01
N GLY A 438 9.30 -2.47 -0.47
CA GLY A 438 8.62 -3.61 -1.06
C GLY A 438 9.30 -4.12 -2.33
N LEU A 439 9.82 -3.21 -3.16
CA LEU A 439 10.59 -3.54 -4.36
C LEU A 439 11.91 -4.22 -4.02
N LEU A 440 12.67 -3.70 -3.04
CA LEU A 440 13.90 -4.28 -2.54
C LEU A 440 13.67 -5.65 -1.91
N ALA A 441 12.63 -5.79 -1.09
CA ALA A 441 12.27 -7.03 -0.45
C ALA A 441 11.85 -8.12 -1.45
N SER A 442 11.18 -7.76 -2.55
CA SER A 442 10.80 -8.74 -3.57
C SER A 442 11.95 -9.13 -4.49
N LYS A 443 12.87 -8.19 -4.81
CA LYS A 443 13.88 -8.39 -5.85
C LYS A 443 15.30 -8.66 -5.32
N ALA A 444 15.66 -8.23 -4.09
CA ALA A 444 17.03 -8.29 -3.60
C ALA A 444 17.32 -9.39 -2.60
N ILE A 445 16.33 -9.81 -1.80
CA ILE A 445 16.58 -10.58 -0.57
C ILE A 445 16.49 -12.09 -0.73
N GLY A 446 16.16 -12.62 -1.92
CA GLY A 446 16.21 -14.06 -2.10
C GLY A 446 15.52 -14.61 -3.34
N PRO A 447 15.68 -15.93 -3.54
CA PRO A 447 15.16 -16.66 -4.69
C PRO A 447 13.64 -16.85 -4.62
N THR A 448 13.00 -17.12 -5.75
CA THR A 448 11.56 -17.42 -5.87
C THR A 448 11.14 -18.57 -4.93
N ALA A 449 11.99 -19.55 -4.71
CA ALA A 449 11.74 -20.70 -3.83
C ALA A 449 11.41 -20.34 -2.37
N ALA A 450 11.90 -19.19 -1.86
CA ALA A 450 11.69 -18.73 -0.49
C ALA A 450 11.33 -17.24 -0.42
N ARG A 451 11.02 -16.60 -1.56
CA ARG A 451 10.79 -15.16 -1.66
C ARG A 451 9.63 -14.70 -0.78
N GLY A 452 8.53 -15.42 -0.73
CA GLY A 452 7.40 -15.11 0.12
C GLY A 452 7.77 -15.09 1.61
N GLN A 453 8.54 -16.07 2.08
CA GLN A 453 8.98 -16.14 3.47
C GLN A 453 9.97 -15.02 3.81
N LEU A 454 10.98 -14.79 2.97
CA LEU A 454 11.98 -13.73 3.21
C LEU A 454 11.34 -12.34 3.16
N TYR A 455 10.45 -12.10 2.19
CA TYR A 455 9.64 -10.88 2.13
C TYR A 455 8.78 -10.73 3.39
N GLY A 456 8.08 -11.79 3.78
CA GLY A 456 7.24 -11.81 4.97
C GLY A 456 8.02 -11.49 6.25
N ILE A 457 9.24 -12.02 6.40
CA ILE A 457 10.13 -11.71 7.54
C ILE A 457 10.55 -10.23 7.52
N ALA A 458 11.01 -9.71 6.38
CA ALA A 458 11.44 -8.31 6.28
C ALA A 458 10.29 -7.35 6.59
N ALA A 459 9.13 -7.59 6.00
CA ALA A 459 7.93 -6.79 6.22
C ALA A 459 7.40 -6.91 7.67
N ALA A 460 7.47 -8.11 8.28
CA ALA A 460 7.08 -8.31 9.67
C ALA A 460 7.95 -7.48 10.64
N VAL A 461 9.26 -7.44 10.40
CA VAL A 461 10.16 -6.56 11.17
C VAL A 461 9.78 -5.08 10.97
N GLY A 462 9.42 -4.67 9.75
CA GLY A 462 8.85 -3.35 9.48
C GLY A 462 7.61 -3.09 10.34
N LYS A 463 6.65 -4.00 10.35
CA LYS A 463 5.41 -3.85 11.13
C LYS A 463 5.61 -3.91 12.65
N VAL A 464 6.70 -4.53 13.14
CA VAL A 464 7.13 -4.35 14.53
C VAL A 464 7.47 -2.87 14.78
N GLY A 465 8.16 -2.21 13.84
CA GLY A 465 8.41 -0.76 13.89
C GLY A 465 7.11 0.06 13.94
N ALA A 466 6.17 -0.24 13.04
CA ALA A 466 4.83 0.39 13.02
C ALA A 466 4.08 0.22 14.34
N PHE A 467 4.07 -1.00 14.90
CA PHE A 467 3.41 -1.30 16.16
C PHE A 467 4.02 -0.51 17.32
N ILE A 468 5.34 -0.62 17.50
CA ILE A 468 6.06 0.08 18.57
C ILE A 468 5.91 1.59 18.40
N GLY A 469 6.16 2.11 17.19
CA GLY A 469 6.04 3.53 16.89
C GLY A 469 4.66 4.05 17.24
N THR A 470 3.59 3.45 16.70
CA THR A 470 2.21 3.88 16.95
C THR A 470 1.81 3.78 18.43
N TYR A 471 2.21 2.70 19.11
CA TYR A 471 1.86 2.50 20.52
C TYR A 471 2.60 3.46 21.46
N THR A 472 3.85 3.79 21.16
CA THR A 472 4.70 4.63 22.01
C THR A 472 4.69 6.11 21.63
N PHE A 473 4.19 6.47 20.46
CA PHE A 473 4.26 7.85 19.94
C PHE A 473 3.71 8.91 20.92
N PRO A 474 2.51 8.77 21.52
CA PRO A 474 2.02 9.77 22.46
C PRO A 474 2.88 9.88 23.71
N GLN A 475 3.53 8.79 24.14
CA GLN A 475 4.41 8.76 25.32
C GLN A 475 5.74 9.44 25.01
N ILE A 476 6.29 9.22 23.80
CA ILE A 476 7.51 9.87 23.33
C ILE A 476 7.26 11.38 23.21
N GLN A 477 6.15 11.78 22.61
CA GLN A 477 5.74 13.17 22.50
C GLN A 477 5.64 13.82 23.90
N ALA A 478 4.90 13.21 24.82
CA ALA A 478 4.79 13.71 26.19
C ALA A 478 6.14 13.73 26.95
N SER A 479 7.08 12.84 26.63
CA SER A 479 8.41 12.86 27.23
C SER A 479 9.22 14.11 26.87
N PHE A 480 9.06 14.59 25.63
CA PHE A 480 9.63 15.87 25.19
C PHE A 480 8.99 17.07 25.90
N GLY A 481 7.72 16.96 26.32
CA GLY A 481 6.99 17.99 27.07
C GLY A 481 7.64 18.40 28.38
N LYS A 482 8.50 17.52 28.97
CA LYS A 482 9.34 17.88 30.12
C LYS A 482 10.31 19.04 29.84
N HIS A 483 10.60 19.31 28.58
CA HIS A 483 11.48 20.37 28.12
C HIS A 483 10.70 21.58 27.58
N GLY A 484 9.39 21.62 27.76
CA GLY A 484 8.47 22.68 27.34
C GLY A 484 7.59 22.31 26.14
N GLN A 485 6.54 23.10 25.91
CA GLN A 485 5.53 22.84 24.88
C GLN A 485 6.14 22.73 23.47
N TYR A 486 7.07 23.63 23.13
CA TYR A 486 7.74 23.57 21.82
C TYR A 486 8.45 22.22 21.60
N ALA A 487 9.11 21.69 22.63
CA ALA A 487 9.79 20.40 22.51
C ALA A 487 8.78 19.23 22.40
N GLU A 488 7.62 19.32 23.08
CA GLU A 488 6.53 18.35 22.95
C GLU A 488 6.01 18.28 21.52
N ASP A 489 5.77 19.43 20.91
CA ASP A 489 5.16 19.52 19.60
C ASP A 489 6.15 19.20 18.47
N THR A 490 7.44 19.47 18.63
CA THR A 490 8.46 19.34 17.58
C THR A 490 9.40 18.15 17.74
N GLY A 491 9.55 17.64 18.97
CA GLY A 491 10.55 16.60 19.30
C GLY A 491 10.40 15.34 18.48
N VAL A 492 9.16 14.94 18.18
CA VAL A 492 8.86 13.75 17.36
C VAL A 492 9.33 13.94 15.90
N PHE A 493 9.23 15.15 15.34
CA PHE A 493 9.72 15.44 13.99
C PHE A 493 11.24 15.45 13.92
N TYR A 494 11.92 16.01 14.95
CA TYR A 494 13.39 15.93 15.07
C TYR A 494 13.84 14.46 15.13
N LEU A 495 13.19 13.64 15.95
CA LEU A 495 13.51 12.22 16.08
C LEU A 495 13.28 11.47 14.77
N GLY A 496 12.13 11.66 14.13
CA GLY A 496 11.82 11.04 12.84
C GLY A 496 12.83 11.41 11.75
N SER A 497 13.22 12.68 11.68
CA SER A 497 14.24 13.17 10.74
C SER A 497 15.62 12.56 10.99
N ALA A 498 16.03 12.42 12.24
CA ALA A 498 17.28 11.76 12.59
C ALA A 498 17.27 10.27 12.20
N LEU A 499 16.19 9.57 12.47
CA LEU A 499 16.04 8.15 12.08
C LEU A 499 16.01 7.98 10.56
N ALA A 500 15.45 8.93 9.81
CA ALA A 500 15.49 8.91 8.35
C ALA A 500 16.93 8.99 7.82
N LEU A 501 17.79 9.84 8.41
CA LEU A 501 19.22 9.90 8.06
C LEU A 501 19.96 8.60 8.40
N VAL A 502 19.65 7.98 9.55
CA VAL A 502 20.22 6.66 9.91
C VAL A 502 19.80 5.60 8.89
N SER A 503 18.52 5.58 8.48
CA SER A 503 18.01 4.68 7.45
C SER A 503 18.71 4.91 6.10
N ALA A 504 18.94 6.18 5.71
CA ALA A 504 19.68 6.52 4.50
C ALA A 504 21.12 5.98 4.52
N LEU A 505 21.80 6.08 5.65
CA LEU A 505 23.16 5.56 5.84
C LEU A 505 23.21 4.03 5.73
N ILE A 506 22.28 3.32 6.38
CA ILE A 506 22.16 1.86 6.28
C ILE A 506 21.91 1.45 4.83
N THR A 507 21.00 2.15 4.15
CA THR A 507 20.69 1.92 2.73
C THR A 507 21.94 2.10 1.86
N LEU A 508 22.72 3.14 2.08
CA LEU A 508 23.92 3.43 1.31
C LEU A 508 24.96 2.30 1.44
N ILE A 509 25.16 1.78 2.66
CA ILE A 509 26.23 0.84 2.97
C ILE A 509 25.83 -0.60 2.60
N PHE A 510 24.64 -1.05 2.98
CA PHE A 510 24.30 -2.48 3.01
C PHE A 510 23.31 -2.91 1.91
N ILE A 511 22.55 -2.00 1.29
CA ILE A 511 21.59 -2.37 0.27
C ILE A 511 22.26 -2.33 -1.10
N PRO A 512 22.20 -3.42 -1.91
CA PRO A 512 22.77 -3.44 -3.24
C PRO A 512 21.94 -2.61 -4.22
N ASN A 513 22.55 -2.19 -5.33
CA ASN A 513 21.79 -1.66 -6.45
C ASN A 513 21.11 -2.81 -7.20
N ILE A 514 19.86 -2.62 -7.60
CA ILE A 514 19.06 -3.64 -8.27
C ILE A 514 18.85 -3.25 -9.72
N GLN A 515 19.14 -4.18 -10.61
CA GLN A 515 18.89 -4.06 -12.05
C GLN A 515 17.48 -4.59 -12.39
N PRO A 516 16.92 -4.21 -13.54
CA PRO A 516 15.78 -4.93 -14.12
C PRO A 516 16.10 -6.44 -14.27
N ASP A 517 15.08 -7.30 -14.18
CA ASP A 517 15.20 -8.76 -14.24
C ASP A 517 16.08 -9.40 -13.13
N ALA A 518 16.36 -8.67 -12.04
CA ALA A 518 17.21 -9.16 -10.95
C ALA A 518 16.72 -10.44 -10.28
N MET A 519 15.40 -10.72 -10.33
CA MET A 519 14.84 -11.95 -9.75
C MET A 519 15.18 -13.16 -10.60
N HIS A 520 15.11 -13.04 -11.92
CA HIS A 520 15.45 -14.13 -12.84
C HIS A 520 16.92 -14.51 -12.71
N ASP A 521 17.81 -13.52 -12.71
CA ASP A 521 19.26 -13.74 -12.56
C ASP A 521 19.59 -14.37 -11.19
N GLU A 522 18.92 -13.93 -10.11
CA GLU A 522 19.14 -14.51 -8.78
C GLU A 522 18.60 -15.93 -8.67
N ASP A 523 17.52 -16.29 -9.35
CA ASP A 523 16.98 -17.65 -9.35
C ASP A 523 17.95 -18.63 -10.04
N ILE A 524 18.60 -18.22 -11.13
CA ILE A 524 19.65 -18.98 -11.81
C ILE A 524 20.87 -19.15 -10.89
N ALA A 525 21.39 -18.04 -10.37
CA ALA A 525 22.55 -18.04 -9.48
C ALA A 525 22.30 -18.81 -8.16
N PHE A 526 21.06 -18.85 -7.69
CA PHE A 526 20.69 -19.65 -6.54
C PHE A 526 20.68 -21.15 -6.85
N ARG A 527 20.20 -21.55 -8.02
CA ARG A 527 20.22 -22.96 -8.45
C ARG A 527 21.66 -23.47 -8.55
N GLU A 528 22.56 -22.72 -9.20
CA GLU A 528 23.98 -23.03 -9.26
C GLU A 528 24.64 -23.14 -7.87
N TYR A 529 24.29 -22.21 -6.96
CA TYR A 529 24.76 -22.24 -5.59
C TYR A 529 24.31 -23.49 -4.83
N LEU A 530 23.07 -23.95 -5.04
CA LEU A 530 22.55 -25.18 -4.44
C LEU A 530 23.30 -26.43 -4.95
N GLU A 531 23.50 -26.51 -6.27
CA GLU A 531 24.22 -27.60 -6.93
C GLU A 531 25.69 -27.69 -6.44
N ALA A 532 26.36 -26.52 -6.33
CA ALA A 532 27.70 -26.41 -5.78
C ALA A 532 27.82 -26.85 -4.30
N ASN A 533 26.70 -26.77 -3.54
CA ASN A 533 26.63 -27.26 -2.15
C ASN A 533 26.03 -28.67 -2.03
N GLY A 534 25.92 -29.43 -3.14
CA GLY A 534 25.46 -30.81 -3.16
C GLY A 534 23.95 -31.00 -2.95
N PHE A 535 23.15 -29.96 -3.21
CA PHE A 535 21.70 -30.07 -3.10
C PHE A 535 21.09 -30.50 -4.45
N ASP A 536 20.18 -31.48 -4.42
CA ASP A 536 19.48 -31.96 -5.62
C ASP A 536 18.42 -30.94 -6.07
N THR A 537 18.64 -30.32 -7.22
CA THR A 537 17.77 -29.34 -7.82
C THR A 537 16.80 -29.90 -8.87
N SER A 538 16.84 -31.21 -9.15
CA SER A 538 16.06 -31.89 -10.19
C SER A 538 14.54 -31.76 -10.00
N LYS A 539 14.09 -31.57 -8.75
CA LYS A 539 12.68 -31.46 -8.36
C LYS A 539 12.22 -30.00 -8.13
N MET A 540 12.98 -29.01 -8.61
CA MET A 540 12.55 -27.62 -8.59
C MET A 540 11.56 -27.35 -9.73
N GLY A 541 10.50 -26.61 -9.44
CA GLY A 541 9.41 -26.30 -10.37
C GLY A 541 8.12 -27.07 -10.09
N LEU A 542 7.04 -26.68 -10.73
CA LEU A 542 5.71 -27.31 -10.60
C LEU A 542 5.44 -28.37 -11.67
N LYS A 543 6.13 -28.28 -12.82
CA LYS A 543 6.03 -29.28 -13.89
C LYS A 543 7.06 -30.37 -13.64
N ASP A 544 6.65 -31.63 -13.63
CA ASP A 544 7.56 -32.74 -13.64
C ASP A 544 8.42 -32.66 -14.91
N SER A 545 9.75 -32.57 -14.72
CA SER A 545 10.73 -32.53 -15.81
C SER A 545 10.75 -33.81 -16.68
N ALA A 546 9.84 -34.76 -16.43
CA ALA A 546 9.72 -36.01 -17.17
C ALA A 546 8.94 -35.89 -18.50
N SER A 547 8.27 -34.77 -18.78
CA SER A 547 7.50 -34.62 -20.03
C SER A 547 8.23 -33.86 -21.17
N ASP A 548 9.41 -33.29 -20.89
CA ASP A 548 10.16 -32.52 -21.91
C ASP A 548 11.40 -33.31 -22.47
N VAL A 549 11.51 -34.59 -22.16
CA VAL A 549 12.49 -35.50 -22.79
C VAL A 549 11.78 -36.45 -23.74
N GLU A 550 10.98 -35.89 -24.66
CA GLU A 550 10.61 -36.63 -25.87
C GLU A 550 10.79 -35.75 -27.10
N VAL A 551 11.74 -36.26 -27.94
CA VAL A 551 11.90 -35.98 -29.36
C VAL A 551 12.57 -34.64 -29.71
N GLY A 552 13.86 -34.59 -29.51
CA GLY A 552 14.78 -33.85 -30.36
C GLY A 552 15.58 -34.87 -31.17
N ASP A 553 15.00 -35.35 -32.27
CA ASP A 553 15.72 -36.18 -33.25
C ASP A 553 16.83 -35.28 -33.90
N GLY A 554 18.02 -35.91 -33.99
CA GLY A 554 19.24 -35.23 -34.34
C GLY A 554 19.21 -34.58 -35.71
N SER A 555 19.63 -33.34 -35.77
CA SER A 555 20.51 -32.82 -36.83
C SER A 555 20.86 -31.34 -36.55
N GLY A 556 22.14 -31.08 -36.32
CA GLY A 556 22.80 -29.82 -36.68
C GLY A 556 22.57 -28.61 -35.79
N ASP A 557 23.53 -28.32 -34.92
CA ASP A 557 24.29 -27.06 -35.03
C ASP A 557 25.42 -26.95 -33.99
N GLU A 558 26.61 -27.24 -34.46
CA GLU A 558 27.89 -27.06 -33.75
C GLU A 558 28.32 -25.59 -33.58
N LYS A 559 27.39 -24.61 -33.83
CA LYS A 559 27.71 -23.18 -33.82
C LYS A 559 27.40 -22.42 -32.53
N ASN A 560 26.60 -22.98 -31.63
CA ASN A 560 26.20 -22.24 -30.41
C ASN A 560 27.11 -22.46 -29.18
N ASN A 561 28.06 -23.41 -29.24
CA ASN A 561 28.97 -23.68 -28.13
C ASN A 561 30.20 -22.76 -28.04
N LYS A 562 30.43 -21.89 -29.04
CA LYS A 562 31.55 -20.92 -28.97
C LYS A 562 31.20 -19.58 -28.31
N ILE A 563 29.91 -19.22 -28.24
CA ILE A 563 29.46 -17.95 -27.64
C ILE A 563 29.31 -18.02 -26.13
N SER A 564 29.07 -19.22 -25.57
CA SER A 564 28.98 -19.40 -24.11
C SER A 564 30.33 -19.37 -23.39
N ASN A 565 31.41 -19.79 -24.04
CA ASN A 565 32.75 -19.82 -23.42
C ASN A 565 33.44 -18.45 -23.39
N GLU A 566 33.15 -17.54 -24.30
CA GLU A 566 33.72 -16.17 -24.25
C GLU A 566 33.07 -15.27 -23.18
N ARG A 567 31.86 -15.57 -22.71
CA ARG A 567 31.23 -14.85 -21.59
C ARG A 567 31.69 -15.26 -20.20
N ILE A 568 32.26 -16.47 -20.07
CA ILE A 568 32.73 -16.98 -18.76
C ILE A 568 34.09 -16.39 -18.40
N GLU A 569 34.95 -16.09 -19.37
CA GLU A 569 36.27 -15.50 -19.09
C GLU A 569 36.25 -14.02 -18.72
N THR A 570 35.22 -13.26 -19.11
CA THR A 570 35.10 -11.83 -18.77
C THR A 570 34.54 -11.54 -17.39
N HIS A 571 33.89 -12.52 -16.73
CA HIS A 571 33.37 -12.35 -15.35
C HIS A 571 34.33 -12.78 -14.24
N ALA A 572 35.42 -13.49 -14.58
CA ALA A 572 36.42 -13.93 -13.61
C ALA A 572 37.49 -12.85 -13.29
N LEU A 573 37.46 -11.69 -13.92
CA LEU A 573 38.43 -10.58 -13.74
C LEU A 573 37.84 -9.38 -13.01
N ALA A 574 36.63 -9.46 -12.43
CA ALA A 574 35.98 -8.36 -11.72
C ALA A 574 35.37 -8.81 -10.38
N ILE A 575 36.17 -9.48 -9.54
CA ILE A 575 35.89 -9.65 -8.08
C ILE A 575 37.11 -9.09 -7.33
#